data_0a220d91f38874aae47d8c4ffc47b20f
#
_entry.id   0a220d91f38874aae47d8c4ffc47b20f
#
_cell.length_a   1.000
_cell.length_b   1.000
_cell.length_c   1.000
_cell.angle_alpha   90.00
_cell.angle_beta   90.00
_cell.angle_gamma   90.00
#
_symmetry.space_group_name_H-M   'P 1'
#
loop_
_entity.id
_entity.type
_entity.pdbx_description
1 polymer ?
#
loop_
_entity_poly.entity_id
_entity_poly.type
_entity_poly.pdbx_seq_one_letter_code
_entity_poly.pdbx_strand_id
1 'polypeptide(L)'
;MDHRGDMLTLVAVLLGIAGAIFLGDGWLFLEPLAAAIVSLFILHMGWSVLRPAFNELTEESLPPEVEQEIRQIVCTTARVEGIGKLHTRSIGERYAIELDILVDGQITVTEAHDVTHIIEITLRERFGATTHIAIHVEPLDCSHYQCIRECHNGE
;
A
#
# COMPACT_ATOMS: atom_id res chain seq x y z
N MET A 1 12.50 10.24 -9.66
CA MET A 1 13.62 11.07 -9.15
C MET A 1 13.38 12.49 -9.62
N ASP A 2 12.98 13.36 -8.70
CA ASP A 2 12.62 14.72 -9.04
C ASP A 2 13.87 15.63 -9.11
N HIS A 3 14.51 15.68 -10.27
CA HIS A 3 15.59 16.63 -10.57
C HIS A 3 15.21 18.11 -10.34
N ARG A 4 13.93 18.41 -10.25
CA ARG A 4 13.42 19.78 -10.01
C ARG A 4 13.71 20.26 -8.58
N GLY A 5 13.63 19.36 -7.59
CA GLY A 5 13.96 19.67 -6.19
C GLY A 5 15.45 19.97 -6.01
N ASP A 6 16.32 19.19 -6.63
CA ASP A 6 17.77 19.38 -6.57
C ASP A 6 18.21 20.68 -7.20
N MET A 7 17.62 21.06 -8.36
CA MET A 7 17.91 22.34 -9.01
C MET A 7 17.48 23.55 -8.17
N LEU A 8 16.31 23.48 -7.54
CA LEU A 8 15.83 24.56 -6.67
C LEU A 8 16.72 24.73 -5.43
N THR A 9 17.19 23.63 -4.86
CA THR A 9 18.11 23.66 -3.73
C THR A 9 19.45 24.29 -4.10
N LEU A 10 20.03 23.89 -5.24
CA LEU A 10 21.26 24.50 -5.75
C LEU A 10 21.13 25.99 -6.02
N VAL A 11 20.03 26.42 -6.62
CA VAL A 11 19.75 27.84 -6.88
C VAL A 11 19.61 28.61 -5.57
N ALA A 12 18.90 28.08 -4.57
CA ALA A 12 18.74 28.71 -3.26
C ALA A 12 20.09 28.87 -2.53
N VAL A 13 20.95 27.84 -2.58
CA VAL A 13 22.31 27.90 -2.00
C VAL A 13 23.17 28.94 -2.71
N LEU A 14 23.18 28.97 -4.03
CA LEU A 14 23.94 29.95 -4.81
C LEU A 14 23.50 31.39 -4.53
N LEU A 15 22.18 31.63 -4.43
CA LEU A 15 21.64 32.96 -4.09
C LEU A 15 21.99 33.34 -2.65
N GLY A 16 21.99 32.40 -1.68
CA GLY A 16 22.41 32.64 -0.31
C GLY A 16 23.88 33.04 -0.22
N ILE A 17 24.77 32.31 -0.90
CA ILE A 17 26.22 32.62 -0.93
C ILE A 17 26.50 33.96 -1.65
N ALA A 18 25.84 34.17 -2.80
CA ALA A 18 26.00 35.44 -3.53
C ALA A 18 25.51 36.62 -2.67
N GLY A 19 24.39 36.49 -1.98
CA GLY A 19 23.88 37.48 -1.05
C GLY A 19 24.88 37.81 0.07
N ALA A 20 25.48 36.80 0.68
CA ALA A 20 26.49 36.98 1.74
C ALA A 20 27.75 37.72 1.25
N ILE A 21 28.18 37.48 0.00
CA ILE A 21 29.39 38.12 -0.58
C ILE A 21 29.10 39.58 -0.98
N PHE A 22 27.93 39.89 -1.54
CA PHE A 22 27.65 41.20 -2.12
C PHE A 22 27.03 42.21 -1.14
N LEU A 23 26.38 41.77 -0.05
CA LEU A 23 25.67 42.65 0.88
C LEU A 23 26.50 43.13 2.09
N GLY A 24 27.72 42.59 2.32
CA GLY A 24 28.65 43.01 3.39
C GLY A 24 28.29 42.50 4.79
N ASP A 25 29.09 42.93 5.78
CA ASP A 25 29.12 42.38 7.15
C ASP A 25 27.78 42.46 7.93
N GLY A 26 26.87 43.35 7.55
CA GLY A 26 25.55 43.44 8.18
C GLY A 26 24.60 42.30 7.90
N TRP A 27 24.92 41.42 6.94
CA TRP A 27 24.07 40.34 6.46
C TRP A 27 24.63 38.94 6.74
N LEU A 28 25.64 38.84 7.60
CA LEU A 28 26.27 37.59 8.00
C LEU A 28 25.28 36.53 8.57
N PHE A 29 24.12 36.97 9.06
CA PHE A 29 23.08 36.05 9.52
C PHE A 29 22.39 35.27 8.38
N LEU A 30 22.50 35.70 7.12
CA LEU A 30 21.91 35.03 5.97
C LEU A 30 22.56 33.66 5.70
N GLU A 31 23.84 33.51 5.98
CA GLU A 31 24.56 32.26 5.79
C GLU A 31 23.99 31.14 6.69
N PRO A 32 23.88 31.29 8.03
CA PRO A 32 23.27 30.29 8.86
C PRO A 32 21.78 30.11 8.59
N LEU A 33 21.08 31.15 8.15
CA LEU A 33 19.68 31.03 7.78
C LEU A 33 19.50 30.18 6.50
N ALA A 34 20.32 30.41 5.48
CA ALA A 34 20.33 29.61 4.26
C ALA A 34 20.67 28.14 4.56
N ALA A 35 21.68 27.91 5.41
CA ALA A 35 22.06 26.57 5.85
C ALA A 35 20.91 25.85 6.60
N ALA A 36 20.17 26.56 7.45
CA ALA A 36 19.02 26.01 8.16
C ALA A 36 17.88 25.63 7.19
N ILE A 37 17.60 26.48 6.20
CA ILE A 37 16.59 26.20 5.18
C ILE A 37 16.97 24.98 4.35
N VAL A 38 18.22 24.89 3.89
CA VAL A 38 18.72 23.74 3.14
C VAL A 38 18.66 22.47 3.96
N SER A 39 19.04 22.54 5.24
CA SER A 39 18.96 21.39 6.15
C SER A 39 17.52 20.88 6.32
N LEU A 40 16.55 21.78 6.38
CA LEU A 40 15.14 21.43 6.47
C LEU A 40 14.64 20.74 5.20
N PHE A 41 15.09 21.23 4.03
CA PHE A 41 14.77 20.57 2.75
C PHE A 41 15.39 19.17 2.65
N ILE A 42 16.65 19.02 3.06
CA ILE A 42 17.32 17.71 3.06
C ILE A 42 16.60 16.74 4.00
N LEU A 43 16.19 17.21 5.17
CA LEU A 43 15.44 16.40 6.14
C LEU A 43 14.08 15.98 5.58
N HIS A 44 13.37 16.90 4.95
CA HIS A 44 12.08 16.60 4.28
C HIS A 44 12.26 15.59 3.16
N MET A 45 13.28 15.74 2.33
CA MET A 45 13.58 14.81 1.23
C MET A 45 13.98 13.43 1.76
N GLY A 46 14.82 13.39 2.81
CA GLY A 46 15.16 12.14 3.49
C GLY A 46 13.94 11.43 4.07
N TRP A 47 13.03 12.17 4.69
CA TRP A 47 11.77 11.63 5.20
C TRP A 47 10.87 11.06 4.11
N SER A 48 10.78 11.73 2.96
CA SER A 48 9.96 11.28 1.82
C SER A 48 10.45 9.95 1.21
N VAL A 49 11.75 9.67 1.33
CA VAL A 49 12.34 8.38 0.90
C VAL A 49 12.24 7.31 1.98
N LEU A 50 12.44 7.71 3.23
CA LEU A 50 12.46 6.78 4.37
C LEU A 50 11.07 6.23 4.69
N ARG A 51 10.04 7.06 4.62
CA ARG A 51 8.67 6.68 4.97
C ARG A 51 8.12 5.50 4.15
N PRO A 52 8.20 5.50 2.80
CA PRO A 52 7.76 4.34 2.01
C PRO A 52 8.55 3.07 2.33
N ALA A 53 9.87 3.20 2.52
CA ALA A 53 10.71 2.06 2.89
C ALA A 53 10.32 1.49 4.26
N PHE A 54 9.95 2.35 5.20
CA PHE A 54 9.48 1.93 6.52
C PHE A 54 8.12 1.22 6.44
N ASN A 55 7.19 1.74 5.63
CA ASN A 55 5.88 1.14 5.40
C ASN A 55 6.00 -0.25 4.75
N GLU A 56 6.93 -0.41 3.81
CA GLU A 56 7.22 -1.71 3.19
C GLU A 56 7.78 -2.72 4.21
N LEU A 57 8.66 -2.28 5.10
CA LEU A 57 9.22 -3.13 6.17
C LEU A 57 8.21 -3.48 7.27
N THR A 58 7.21 -2.64 7.50
CA THR A 58 6.15 -2.88 8.49
C THR A 58 4.96 -3.65 7.92
N GLU A 59 5.04 -4.09 6.66
CA GLU A 59 3.95 -4.79 5.96
C GLU A 59 2.62 -4.04 6.06
N GLU A 60 2.66 -2.72 5.87
CA GLU A 60 1.44 -1.90 5.91
C GLU A 60 0.40 -2.43 4.93
N SER A 61 -0.82 -2.61 5.40
CA SER A 61 -1.96 -3.02 4.58
C SER A 61 -2.20 -2.06 3.43
N LEU A 62 -2.77 -2.56 2.35
CA LEU A 62 -3.19 -1.72 1.22
C LEU A 62 -4.25 -0.70 1.67
N PRO A 63 -4.44 0.40 0.92
CA PRO A 63 -5.47 1.37 1.22
C PRO A 63 -6.85 0.72 1.40
N PRO A 64 -7.68 1.20 2.34
CA PRO A 64 -8.99 0.61 2.62
C PRO A 64 -9.89 0.46 1.40
N GLU A 65 -9.77 1.38 0.43
CA GLU A 65 -10.54 1.34 -0.81
C GLU A 65 -10.17 0.12 -1.66
N VAL A 66 -8.88 -0.24 -1.68
CA VAL A 66 -8.37 -1.41 -2.42
C VAL A 66 -8.81 -2.70 -1.72
N GLU A 67 -8.74 -2.75 -0.40
CA GLU A 67 -9.22 -3.91 0.37
C GLU A 67 -10.73 -4.10 0.19
N GLN A 68 -11.49 -3.04 0.17
CA GLN A 68 -12.94 -3.11 -0.07
C GLN A 68 -13.25 -3.62 -1.48
N GLU A 69 -12.49 -3.20 -2.50
CA GLU A 69 -12.63 -3.71 -3.85
C GLU A 69 -12.30 -5.21 -3.93
N ILE A 70 -11.24 -5.67 -3.25
CA ILE A 70 -10.90 -7.09 -3.15
C ILE A 70 -12.07 -7.86 -2.51
N ARG A 71 -12.61 -7.40 -1.38
CA ARG A 71 -13.76 -8.01 -0.71
C ARG A 71 -14.97 -8.11 -1.64
N GLN A 72 -15.26 -7.04 -2.38
CA GLN A 72 -16.38 -7.03 -3.31
C GLN A 72 -16.22 -8.07 -4.43
N ILE A 73 -15.03 -8.18 -5.03
CA ILE A 73 -14.73 -9.18 -6.05
C ILE A 73 -14.94 -10.59 -5.50
N VAL A 74 -14.43 -10.87 -4.32
CA VAL A 74 -14.51 -12.19 -3.69
C VAL A 74 -15.96 -12.52 -3.33
N CYS A 75 -16.70 -11.59 -2.73
CA CYS A 75 -18.09 -11.80 -2.33
C CYS A 75 -19.05 -11.97 -3.51
N THR A 76 -18.72 -11.46 -4.70
CA THR A 76 -19.53 -11.65 -5.92
C THR A 76 -19.23 -12.97 -6.61
N THR A 77 -18.22 -13.70 -6.18
CA THR A 77 -17.89 -15.02 -6.75
C THR A 77 -18.87 -16.08 -6.26
N ALA A 78 -19.41 -16.86 -7.17
CA ALA A 78 -20.37 -17.91 -6.85
C ALA A 78 -19.78 -18.93 -5.86
N ARG A 79 -20.60 -19.40 -4.91
CA ARG A 79 -20.25 -20.35 -3.84
C ARG A 79 -19.34 -19.82 -2.73
N VAL A 80 -18.99 -18.55 -2.74
CA VAL A 80 -18.37 -17.88 -1.60
C VAL A 80 -19.48 -17.43 -0.66
N GLU A 81 -19.47 -17.96 0.55
CA GLU A 81 -20.44 -17.65 1.60
C GLU A 81 -19.96 -16.47 2.48
N GLY A 82 -18.63 -16.24 2.50
CA GLY A 82 -18.03 -15.19 3.28
C GLY A 82 -16.53 -15.09 3.11
N ILE A 83 -15.96 -14.07 3.73
CA ILE A 83 -14.52 -13.87 3.82
C ILE A 83 -14.12 -13.97 5.30
N GLY A 84 -13.10 -14.74 5.56
CA GLY A 84 -12.47 -14.81 6.87
C GLY A 84 -11.44 -13.69 7.05
N LYS A 85 -10.17 -14.06 7.10
CA LYS A 85 -9.08 -13.07 7.18
C LYS A 85 -8.73 -12.54 5.79
N LEU A 86 -8.40 -11.27 5.73
CA LEU A 86 -7.81 -10.64 4.56
C LEU A 86 -6.54 -9.93 5.02
N HIS A 87 -5.40 -10.36 4.52
CA HIS A 87 -4.12 -9.71 4.71
C HIS A 87 -3.60 -9.23 3.36
N THR A 88 -3.27 -7.96 3.31
CA THR A 88 -2.77 -7.32 2.10
C THR A 88 -1.48 -6.58 2.42
N ARG A 89 -0.54 -6.57 1.49
CA ARG A 89 0.67 -5.77 1.60
C ARG A 89 1.23 -5.41 0.24
N SER A 90 2.02 -4.36 0.20
CA SER A 90 2.79 -3.98 -0.98
C SER A 90 4.18 -4.63 -0.94
N ILE A 91 4.61 -5.20 -2.06
CA ILE A 91 5.96 -5.75 -2.26
C ILE A 91 6.58 -5.05 -3.47
N GLY A 92 7.24 -3.91 -3.23
CA GLY A 92 7.69 -3.02 -4.30
C GLY A 92 6.51 -2.49 -5.12
N GLU A 93 6.51 -2.80 -6.42
CA GLU A 93 5.41 -2.39 -7.33
C GLU A 93 4.29 -3.44 -7.46
N ARG A 94 4.28 -4.46 -6.62
CA ARG A 94 3.33 -5.58 -6.67
C ARG A 94 2.51 -5.64 -5.41
N TYR A 95 1.34 -6.25 -5.50
CA TYR A 95 0.52 -6.56 -4.33
C TYR A 95 0.67 -8.01 -3.91
N ALA A 96 0.62 -8.25 -2.61
CA ALA A 96 0.40 -9.57 -2.03
C ALA A 96 -0.96 -9.56 -1.34
N ILE A 97 -1.80 -10.52 -1.69
CA ILE A 97 -3.16 -10.69 -1.20
C ILE A 97 -3.26 -12.10 -0.65
N GLU A 98 -3.48 -12.21 0.65
CA GLU A 98 -3.69 -13.47 1.33
C GLU A 98 -5.07 -13.42 1.98
N LEU A 99 -5.95 -14.36 1.63
CA LEU A 99 -7.32 -14.33 2.12
C LEU A 99 -7.85 -15.73 2.41
N ASP A 100 -8.73 -15.80 3.40
CA ASP A 100 -9.50 -16.98 3.73
C ASP A 100 -10.92 -16.80 3.16
N ILE A 101 -11.39 -17.75 2.36
CA ILE A 101 -12.77 -17.77 1.87
C ILE A 101 -13.56 -18.85 2.60
N LEU A 102 -14.81 -18.56 2.92
CA LEU A 102 -15.74 -19.47 3.54
C LEU A 102 -16.65 -20.05 2.46
N VAL A 103 -16.73 -21.37 2.41
CA VAL A 103 -17.56 -22.11 1.44
C VAL A 103 -18.39 -23.17 2.16
N ASP A 104 -19.43 -23.70 1.51
CA ASP A 104 -20.17 -24.84 2.06
C ASP A 104 -19.22 -26.05 2.26
N GLY A 105 -19.16 -26.56 3.48
CA GLY A 105 -18.32 -27.70 3.84
C GLY A 105 -18.66 -29.00 3.15
N GLN A 106 -19.75 -29.05 2.37
CA GLN A 106 -20.18 -30.24 1.61
C GLN A 106 -19.65 -30.23 0.16
N ILE A 107 -19.04 -29.15 -0.31
CA ILE A 107 -18.46 -29.11 -1.66
C ILE A 107 -17.20 -29.99 -1.74
N THR A 108 -16.93 -30.48 -2.92
CA THR A 108 -15.72 -31.27 -3.16
C THR A 108 -14.49 -30.39 -3.23
N VAL A 109 -13.31 -30.98 -2.97
CA VAL A 109 -12.02 -30.24 -3.13
C VAL A 109 -11.85 -29.68 -4.54
N THR A 110 -12.34 -30.39 -5.55
CA THR A 110 -12.29 -29.92 -6.95
C THR A 110 -13.13 -28.65 -7.12
N GLU A 111 -14.36 -28.65 -6.61
CA GLU A 111 -15.23 -27.46 -6.69
C GLU A 111 -14.66 -26.28 -5.91
N ALA A 112 -14.09 -26.53 -4.74
CA ALA A 112 -13.40 -25.50 -3.95
C ALA A 112 -12.21 -24.91 -4.71
N HIS A 113 -11.42 -25.75 -5.38
CA HIS A 113 -10.30 -25.31 -6.22
C HIS A 113 -10.77 -24.46 -7.40
N ASP A 114 -11.85 -24.83 -8.06
CA ASP A 114 -12.42 -24.05 -9.17
C ASP A 114 -12.83 -22.65 -8.70
N VAL A 115 -13.42 -22.52 -7.52
CA VAL A 115 -13.77 -21.23 -6.90
C VAL A 115 -12.51 -20.40 -6.67
N THR A 116 -11.46 -20.95 -6.06
CA THR A 116 -10.21 -20.22 -5.83
C THR A 116 -9.56 -19.78 -7.13
N HIS A 117 -9.61 -20.62 -8.16
CA HIS A 117 -9.04 -20.29 -9.47
C HIS A 117 -9.75 -19.12 -10.16
N ILE A 118 -11.08 -19.06 -10.08
CA ILE A 118 -11.88 -17.94 -10.59
C ILE A 118 -11.48 -16.63 -9.87
N ILE A 119 -11.40 -16.65 -8.54
CA ILE A 119 -11.00 -15.48 -7.74
C ILE A 119 -9.59 -15.04 -8.13
N GLU A 120 -8.65 -15.99 -8.24
CA GLU A 120 -7.27 -15.71 -8.59
C GLU A 120 -7.14 -15.02 -9.96
N ILE A 121 -7.84 -15.52 -10.97
CA ILE A 121 -7.87 -14.91 -12.32
C ILE A 121 -8.42 -13.49 -12.22
N THR A 122 -9.59 -13.32 -11.58
CA THR A 122 -10.25 -12.01 -11.50
C THR A 122 -9.38 -10.97 -10.78
N LEU A 123 -8.75 -11.37 -9.66
CA LEU A 123 -7.85 -10.49 -8.92
C LEU A 123 -6.58 -10.15 -9.72
N ARG A 124 -6.01 -11.11 -10.47
CA ARG A 124 -4.86 -10.84 -11.34
C ARG A 124 -5.20 -9.94 -12.53
N GLU A 125 -6.37 -10.09 -13.11
CA GLU A 125 -6.84 -9.19 -14.17
C GLU A 125 -7.00 -7.76 -13.67
N ARG A 126 -7.46 -7.60 -12.43
CA ARG A 126 -7.71 -6.29 -11.83
C ARG A 126 -6.47 -5.61 -11.27
N PHE A 127 -5.62 -6.34 -10.56
CA PHE A 127 -4.48 -5.82 -9.81
C PHE A 127 -3.11 -6.13 -10.45
N GLY A 128 -3.11 -6.82 -11.58
CA GLY A 128 -1.91 -7.14 -12.36
C GLY A 128 -1.48 -8.60 -12.25
N ALA A 129 -0.96 -9.12 -13.37
CA ALA A 129 -0.57 -10.54 -13.50
C ALA A 129 0.54 -10.98 -12.53
N THR A 130 1.30 -10.05 -11.99
CA THR A 130 2.42 -10.33 -11.04
C THR A 130 2.00 -10.27 -9.58
N THR A 131 0.71 -10.02 -9.29
CA THR A 131 0.16 -10.01 -7.93
C THR A 131 0.32 -11.40 -7.32
N HIS A 132 0.88 -11.46 -6.11
CA HIS A 132 0.93 -12.69 -5.33
C HIS A 132 -0.42 -12.90 -4.66
N ILE A 133 -1.06 -14.05 -4.90
CA ILE A 133 -2.37 -14.37 -4.36
C ILE A 133 -2.28 -15.73 -3.68
N ALA A 134 -2.66 -15.78 -2.41
CA ALA A 134 -2.81 -17.00 -1.64
C ALA A 134 -4.23 -17.05 -1.07
N ILE A 135 -4.96 -18.11 -1.42
CA ILE A 135 -6.34 -18.29 -0.98
C ILE A 135 -6.43 -19.57 -0.17
N HIS A 136 -6.85 -19.42 1.08
CA HIS A 136 -7.18 -20.53 1.94
C HIS A 136 -8.69 -20.75 1.91
N VAL A 137 -9.11 -22.02 1.78
CA VAL A 137 -10.52 -22.38 1.78
C VAL A 137 -10.88 -22.99 3.13
N GLU A 138 -11.87 -22.40 3.77
CA GLU A 138 -12.41 -22.90 5.04
C GLU A 138 -13.89 -23.25 4.90
N PRO A 139 -14.35 -24.32 5.56
CA PRO A 139 -15.76 -24.61 5.61
C PRO A 139 -16.50 -23.55 6.44
N LEU A 140 -17.71 -23.18 6.04
CA LEU A 140 -18.57 -22.32 6.84
C LEU A 140 -19.01 -23.09 8.10
N ASP A 141 -18.19 -23.06 9.13
CA ASP A 141 -18.51 -23.62 10.45
C ASP A 141 -18.56 -22.49 11.48
N CYS A 142 -19.78 -22.19 11.92
CA CYS A 142 -20.01 -21.12 12.89
C CYS A 142 -19.51 -21.44 14.31
N SER A 143 -18.88 -22.59 14.53
CA SER A 143 -18.37 -23.00 15.83
C SER A 143 -17.00 -22.42 16.18
N HIS A 144 -16.18 -22.05 15.17
CA HIS A 144 -14.80 -21.62 15.35
C HIS A 144 -14.54 -20.15 15.00
N TYR A 145 -15.39 -19.53 14.18
CA TYR A 145 -15.29 -18.12 13.81
C TYR A 145 -16.57 -17.39 14.19
N GLN A 146 -16.45 -16.16 14.71
CA GLN A 146 -17.59 -15.25 14.61
C GLN A 146 -17.94 -15.19 13.14
N CYS A 147 -19.08 -15.78 12.75
CA CYS A 147 -19.56 -15.79 11.37
C CYS A 147 -19.65 -14.37 10.85
N ILE A 148 -18.58 -13.86 10.29
CA ILE A 148 -18.56 -12.59 9.57
C ILE A 148 -19.15 -12.91 8.20
N ARG A 149 -20.47 -12.90 8.10
CA ARG A 149 -21.19 -12.89 6.82
C ARG A 149 -21.04 -11.53 6.16
N GLU A 150 -19.81 -11.14 5.83
CA GLU A 150 -19.59 -9.84 5.17
C GLU A 150 -20.18 -9.81 3.76
N CYS A 151 -20.42 -10.97 3.14
CA CYS A 151 -20.94 -11.05 1.77
C CYS A 151 -22.47 -10.90 1.67
N HIS A 152 -23.24 -11.01 2.76
CA HIS A 152 -24.70 -10.96 2.73
C HIS A 152 -25.35 -9.73 3.41
N ASN A 153 -24.57 -8.77 3.92
CA ASN A 153 -25.08 -7.57 4.57
C ASN A 153 -25.28 -6.38 3.61
N GLY A 154 -25.60 -6.64 2.37
CA GLY A 154 -25.84 -5.64 1.31
C GLY A 154 -27.27 -5.60 0.78
N GLU A 155 -28.30 -5.93 1.61
CA GLU A 155 -29.72 -5.62 1.34
C GLU A 155 -30.31 -4.75 2.43
#